data_8fa90c8cbbafed33987c3a2edae863b1
#
_entry.id   8fa90c8cbbafed33987c3a2edae863b1
#
_cell.length_a   1.000
_cell.length_b   1.000
_cell.length_c   1.000
_cell.angle_alpha   90.00
_cell.angle_beta   90.00
_cell.angle_gamma   90.00
#
_symmetry.space_group_name_H-M   'P 1'
#
loop_
_entity.id
_entity.type
_entity.pdbx_description
1 polymer ?
#
loop_
_entity_poly.entity_id
_entity_poly.type
_entity_poly.pdbx_seq_one_letter_code
_entity_poly.pdbx_strand_id
1 'polypeptide(L)'
;MKIPSLKTALWPFLFVQVAHAQEGEKTDAAEQAEDPSWLEGVMNEGAIKLLLDGGFFMWPLLILAIVGLAVVIERWRSLKMLNADGEALRQQVIDLLSEDKPEEALELCERERGPVAAMLANGLRKYLVLQKLGHDQAQIEEQVVKSMENYGVHVVAALERHLPILATISSVAPMLGFLGTVQGMIVAFAEIVDTIGEQNIVEAAASGIQVALLTTCFGLIVGIPAYLFFNYFTSIINGFVLEVEGTAAELIEVVTIRLTLDRHEENATPAKKPAALKRTAPKKKNTNTKE
;
A
#
# COMPACT_ATOMS: atom_id res chain seq x y z
N MET A 1 11.19 2.61 -10.04
CA MET A 1 10.40 1.42 -10.46
C MET A 1 9.19 1.90 -11.27
N LYS A 2 9.14 1.66 -12.61
CA LYS A 2 8.00 2.09 -13.44
C LYS A 2 6.80 1.21 -13.11
N ILE A 3 5.72 1.78 -12.57
CA ILE A 3 4.45 1.06 -12.38
C ILE A 3 3.97 0.61 -13.76
N PRO A 4 3.76 -0.69 -14.00
CA PRO A 4 3.19 -1.15 -15.25
C PRO A 4 1.81 -0.51 -15.40
N SER A 5 1.54 0.06 -16.58
CA SER A 5 0.24 0.67 -16.85
C SER A 5 -0.85 -0.38 -16.63
N LEU A 6 -1.96 0.00 -15.97
CA LEU A 6 -3.09 -0.88 -15.66
C LEU A 6 -3.56 -1.71 -16.87
N LYS A 7 -3.36 -1.17 -18.09
CA LYS A 7 -3.67 -1.85 -19.37
C LYS A 7 -2.80 -3.09 -19.63
N THR A 8 -1.56 -3.16 -19.12
CA THR A 8 -0.66 -4.28 -19.34
C THR A 8 -0.76 -5.36 -18.26
N ALA A 9 -1.26 -5.03 -17.08
CA ALA A 9 -1.38 -5.97 -15.96
C ALA A 9 -2.71 -6.76 -15.96
N LEU A 10 -3.81 -6.14 -16.42
CA LEU A 10 -5.15 -6.78 -16.40
C LEU A 10 -5.47 -7.56 -17.66
N TRP A 11 -4.89 -7.18 -18.81
CA TRP A 11 -5.21 -7.80 -20.10
C TRP A 11 -4.84 -9.31 -20.21
N PRO A 12 -3.66 -9.78 -19.78
CA PRO A 12 -3.33 -11.20 -19.90
C PRO A 12 -4.14 -12.09 -18.94
N PHE A 13 -4.56 -11.59 -17.76
CA PHE A 13 -5.34 -12.39 -16.80
C PHE A 13 -6.79 -12.62 -17.25
N LEU A 14 -7.40 -11.64 -17.88
CA LEU A 14 -8.74 -11.79 -18.48
C LEU A 14 -8.73 -12.71 -19.69
N PHE A 15 -7.66 -12.69 -20.49
CA PHE A 15 -7.58 -13.51 -21.72
C PHE A 15 -7.27 -14.98 -21.45
N VAL A 16 -6.48 -15.31 -20.42
CA VAL A 16 -6.13 -16.70 -20.05
C VAL A 16 -7.33 -17.45 -19.47
N GLN A 17 -8.19 -16.79 -18.70
CA GLN A 17 -9.41 -17.43 -18.16
C GLN A 17 -10.47 -17.68 -19.24
N VAL A 18 -10.57 -16.80 -20.23
CA VAL A 18 -11.51 -16.98 -21.35
C VAL A 18 -11.03 -18.06 -22.33
N ALA A 19 -9.71 -18.18 -22.55
CA ALA A 19 -9.16 -19.19 -23.48
C ALA A 19 -9.26 -20.63 -22.96
N HIS A 20 -9.23 -20.89 -21.64
CA HIS A 20 -9.36 -22.24 -21.08
C HIS A 20 -10.84 -22.73 -20.99
N ALA A 21 -11.80 -21.83 -21.12
CA ALA A 21 -13.23 -22.20 -21.15
C ALA A 21 -13.72 -22.64 -22.53
N GLN A 22 -12.90 -22.50 -23.58
CA GLN A 22 -13.32 -22.77 -24.99
C GLN A 22 -12.83 -24.09 -25.58
N GLU A 23 -12.11 -24.94 -24.86
CA GLU A 23 -11.59 -26.22 -25.40
C GLU A 23 -12.44 -27.45 -25.07
N GLY A 24 -13.67 -27.29 -24.62
CA GLY A 24 -14.60 -28.39 -24.37
C GLY A 24 -15.97 -28.13 -24.95
N GLU A 25 -16.22 -28.78 -26.08
CA GLU A 25 -17.54 -29.00 -26.68
C GLU A 25 -17.93 -28.04 -27.81
N LYS A 26 -17.50 -28.44 -29.03
CA LYS A 26 -18.15 -28.01 -30.27
C LYS A 26 -19.52 -28.71 -30.36
N THR A 27 -20.52 -28.10 -29.80
CA THR A 27 -21.92 -28.35 -30.10
C THR A 27 -22.54 -27.09 -30.71
N ASP A 28 -23.52 -27.30 -31.61
CA ASP A 28 -24.19 -26.35 -32.51
C ASP A 28 -24.88 -25.11 -31.87
N ALA A 29 -24.40 -24.69 -30.70
CA ALA A 29 -24.81 -23.46 -30.00
C ALA A 29 -24.00 -22.21 -30.41
N ALA A 30 -23.02 -22.35 -31.32
CA ALA A 30 -22.15 -21.22 -31.73
C ALA A 30 -22.78 -20.29 -32.76
N GLU A 31 -24.03 -20.56 -33.21
CA GLU A 31 -24.73 -19.74 -34.21
C GLU A 31 -25.75 -18.76 -33.60
N GLN A 32 -25.82 -18.71 -32.24
CA GLN A 32 -26.63 -17.73 -31.53
C GLN A 32 -25.82 -16.91 -30.53
N ALA A 33 -24.56 -16.63 -30.84
CA ALA A 33 -23.86 -15.51 -30.23
C ALA A 33 -24.35 -14.22 -30.88
N GLU A 34 -25.65 -13.97 -30.72
CA GLU A 34 -26.24 -12.67 -30.97
C GLU A 34 -25.53 -11.62 -30.11
N ASP A 35 -25.31 -10.46 -30.68
CA ASP A 35 -24.82 -9.22 -30.11
C ASP A 35 -25.10 -9.07 -28.62
N PRO A 36 -24.26 -8.37 -27.87
CA PRO A 36 -24.49 -8.16 -26.41
C PRO A 36 -25.67 -7.24 -26.15
N SER A 37 -26.83 -7.58 -26.73
CA SER A 37 -28.12 -6.89 -26.57
C SER A 37 -28.56 -6.84 -25.09
N TRP A 38 -28.05 -7.76 -24.25
CA TRP A 38 -28.28 -7.70 -22.81
C TRP A 38 -27.60 -6.47 -22.17
N LEU A 39 -26.41 -6.02 -22.67
CA LEU A 39 -25.76 -4.81 -22.21
C LEU A 39 -26.52 -3.55 -22.67
N GLU A 40 -27.05 -3.56 -23.89
CA GLU A 40 -27.91 -2.46 -24.38
C GLU A 40 -29.25 -2.41 -23.64
N GLY A 41 -29.82 -3.56 -23.26
CA GLY A 41 -31.00 -3.65 -22.40
C GLY A 41 -30.73 -3.06 -21.01
N VAL A 42 -29.61 -3.45 -20.38
CA VAL A 42 -29.17 -2.93 -19.07
C VAL A 42 -28.92 -1.41 -19.12
N MET A 43 -28.37 -0.89 -20.21
CA MET A 43 -28.10 0.56 -20.36
C MET A 43 -29.36 1.34 -20.73
N ASN A 44 -30.29 0.76 -21.49
CA ASN A 44 -31.47 1.46 -22.02
C ASN A 44 -32.66 1.46 -21.05
N GLU A 45 -32.81 0.41 -20.20
CA GLU A 45 -33.88 0.37 -19.19
C GLU A 45 -33.60 1.19 -17.92
N GLY A 46 -32.41 1.78 -17.82
CA GLY A 46 -31.97 2.63 -16.72
C GLY A 46 -31.54 1.81 -15.49
N ALA A 47 -30.31 2.04 -15.02
CA ALA A 47 -29.73 1.39 -13.83
C ALA A 47 -30.65 1.45 -12.59
N ILE A 48 -31.51 2.47 -12.51
CA ILE A 48 -32.47 2.67 -11.43
C ILE A 48 -33.58 1.61 -11.47
N LYS A 49 -34.09 1.24 -12.65
CA LYS A 49 -35.13 0.20 -12.76
C LYS A 49 -34.57 -1.15 -12.37
N LEU A 50 -33.38 -1.51 -12.83
CA LEU A 50 -32.69 -2.74 -12.43
C LEU A 50 -32.42 -2.80 -10.91
N LEU A 51 -32.15 -1.66 -10.29
CA LEU A 51 -31.97 -1.53 -8.85
C LEU A 51 -33.29 -1.77 -8.08
N LEU A 52 -34.42 -1.29 -8.61
CA LEU A 52 -35.74 -1.50 -8.02
C LEU A 52 -36.22 -2.94 -8.22
N ASP A 53 -36.00 -3.51 -9.40
CA ASP A 53 -36.38 -4.88 -9.75
C ASP A 53 -35.51 -5.93 -9.02
N GLY A 54 -34.29 -5.59 -8.60
CA GLY A 54 -33.37 -6.49 -7.88
C GLY A 54 -33.69 -6.73 -6.40
N GLY A 55 -34.78 -6.15 -5.88
CA GLY A 55 -35.26 -6.39 -4.53
C GLY A 55 -34.40 -5.81 -3.38
N PHE A 56 -34.69 -6.29 -2.15
CA PHE A 56 -34.11 -5.73 -0.91
C PHE A 56 -32.58 -5.79 -0.87
N PHE A 57 -31.97 -6.88 -1.33
CA PHE A 57 -30.51 -7.07 -1.26
C PHE A 57 -29.72 -6.17 -2.23
N MET A 58 -30.38 -5.54 -3.19
CA MET A 58 -29.73 -4.60 -4.10
C MET A 58 -29.25 -3.33 -3.39
N TRP A 59 -29.96 -2.87 -2.36
CA TRP A 59 -29.58 -1.66 -1.59
C TRP A 59 -28.27 -1.82 -0.82
N PRO A 60 -28.07 -2.89 -0.02
CA PRO A 60 -26.75 -3.15 0.59
C PRO A 60 -25.62 -3.27 -0.44
N LEU A 61 -25.86 -3.93 -1.58
CA LEU A 61 -24.87 -4.05 -2.65
C LEU A 61 -24.50 -2.69 -3.26
N LEU A 62 -25.48 -1.80 -3.45
CA LEU A 62 -25.24 -0.44 -3.92
C LEU A 62 -24.38 0.35 -2.94
N ILE A 63 -24.69 0.26 -1.64
CA ILE A 63 -23.86 0.92 -0.60
C ILE A 63 -22.42 0.40 -0.65
N LEU A 64 -22.22 -0.91 -0.74
CA LEU A 64 -20.88 -1.50 -0.86
C LEU A 64 -20.15 -1.03 -2.14
N ALA A 65 -20.88 -0.91 -3.26
CA ALA A 65 -20.32 -0.42 -4.51
C ALA A 65 -19.82 1.05 -4.37
N ILE A 66 -20.64 1.91 -3.75
CA ILE A 66 -20.29 3.33 -3.53
C ILE A 66 -19.07 3.43 -2.60
N VAL A 67 -19.08 2.70 -1.47
CA VAL A 67 -17.96 2.69 -0.52
C VAL A 67 -16.70 2.13 -1.18
N GLY A 68 -16.80 1.03 -1.91
CA GLY A 68 -15.68 0.44 -2.65
C GLY A 68 -15.08 1.41 -3.66
N LEU A 69 -15.91 2.07 -4.46
CA LEU A 69 -15.47 3.06 -5.43
C LEU A 69 -14.78 4.27 -4.75
N ALA A 70 -15.34 4.76 -3.65
CA ALA A 70 -14.74 5.86 -2.88
C ALA A 70 -13.35 5.48 -2.36
N VAL A 71 -13.19 4.26 -1.80
CA VAL A 71 -11.90 3.75 -1.33
C VAL A 71 -10.91 3.57 -2.48
N VAL A 72 -11.35 3.04 -3.63
CA VAL A 72 -10.49 2.90 -4.82
C VAL A 72 -9.97 4.26 -5.29
N ILE A 73 -10.84 5.26 -5.42
CA ILE A 73 -10.45 6.62 -5.86
C ILE A 73 -9.49 7.26 -4.85
N GLU A 74 -9.77 7.17 -3.55
CA GLU A 74 -8.90 7.68 -2.49
C GLU A 74 -7.51 7.04 -2.55
N ARG A 75 -7.45 5.71 -2.62
CA ARG A 75 -6.19 4.96 -2.68
C ARG A 75 -5.40 5.23 -3.96
N TRP A 76 -6.08 5.28 -5.09
CA TRP A 76 -5.44 5.64 -6.35
C TRP A 76 -4.73 6.99 -6.29
N ARG A 77 -5.39 7.99 -5.71
CA ARG A 77 -4.80 9.33 -5.53
C ARG A 77 -3.65 9.31 -4.52
N SER A 78 -3.82 8.62 -3.38
CA SER A 78 -2.80 8.52 -2.34
C SER A 78 -1.55 7.81 -2.84
N LEU A 79 -1.70 6.65 -3.51
CA LEU A 79 -0.56 5.87 -4.01
C LEU A 79 0.14 6.52 -5.21
N LYS A 80 -0.57 7.32 -5.99
CA LYS A 80 0.07 8.09 -7.07
C LYS A 80 1.09 9.12 -6.55
N MET A 81 0.92 9.60 -5.33
CA MET A 81 1.87 10.52 -4.69
C MET A 81 3.13 9.83 -4.16
N LEU A 82 3.12 8.48 -4.01
CA LEU A 82 4.31 7.71 -3.60
C LEU A 82 5.35 7.59 -4.72
N ASN A 83 4.92 7.71 -5.96
CA ASN A 83 5.75 7.50 -7.15
C ASN A 83 6.65 8.71 -7.52
N ALA A 84 6.78 9.71 -6.66
CA ALA A 84 7.67 10.82 -6.89
C ALA A 84 9.12 10.39 -6.53
N ASP A 85 9.95 10.27 -7.56
CA ASP A 85 11.42 10.28 -7.62
C ASP A 85 12.25 9.82 -6.38
N GLY A 86 11.78 8.79 -5.65
CA GLY A 86 12.53 8.25 -4.50
C GLY A 86 13.93 7.76 -4.85
N GLU A 87 14.11 7.15 -6.01
CA GLU A 87 15.40 6.64 -6.50
C GLU A 87 16.42 7.75 -6.74
N ALA A 88 16.00 8.85 -7.40
CA ALA A 88 16.88 9.98 -7.67
C ALA A 88 17.29 10.70 -6.38
N LEU A 89 16.34 10.87 -5.45
CA LEU A 89 16.62 11.46 -4.15
C LEU A 89 17.60 10.59 -3.34
N ARG A 90 17.42 9.28 -3.34
CA ARG A 90 18.28 8.32 -2.64
C ARG A 90 19.73 8.45 -3.12
N GLN A 91 19.96 8.47 -4.44
CA GLN A 91 21.29 8.61 -4.99
C GLN A 91 21.93 9.94 -4.60
N GLN A 92 21.19 11.04 -4.69
CA GLN A 92 21.71 12.35 -4.27
C GLN A 92 22.09 12.39 -2.79
N VAL A 93 21.30 11.75 -1.92
CA VAL A 93 21.60 11.64 -0.49
C VAL A 93 22.88 10.83 -0.26
N ILE A 94 23.06 9.71 -0.96
CA ILE A 94 24.26 8.87 -0.88
C ILE A 94 25.50 9.64 -1.36
N ASP A 95 25.39 10.37 -2.46
CA ASP A 95 26.48 11.20 -2.99
C ASP A 95 26.91 12.30 -1.99
N LEU A 96 25.93 13.01 -1.40
CA LEU A 96 26.21 14.02 -0.37
C LEU A 96 26.82 13.43 0.90
N LEU A 97 26.39 12.23 1.31
CA LEU A 97 26.99 11.53 2.44
C LEU A 97 28.45 11.11 2.14
N SER A 98 28.75 10.68 0.93
CA SER A 98 30.11 10.34 0.52
C SER A 98 31.01 11.56 0.44
N GLU A 99 30.46 12.77 0.17
CA GLU A 99 31.16 14.05 0.18
C GLU A 99 31.37 14.71 1.57
N ASP A 100 30.94 14.04 2.65
CA ASP A 100 30.96 14.58 4.03
C ASP A 100 30.00 15.76 4.29
N LYS A 101 28.82 15.70 3.70
CA LYS A 101 27.83 16.77 3.84
C LYS A 101 26.49 16.23 4.35
N PRO A 102 26.45 15.60 5.55
CA PRO A 102 25.21 15.01 6.05
C PRO A 102 24.15 16.06 6.40
N GLU A 103 24.56 17.31 6.71
CA GLU A 103 23.62 18.40 6.98
C GLU A 103 22.93 18.88 5.68
N GLU A 104 23.66 18.94 4.54
CA GLU A 104 23.06 19.24 3.23
C GLU A 104 22.14 18.12 2.75
N ALA A 105 22.52 16.86 3.00
CA ALA A 105 21.66 15.70 2.71
C ALA A 105 20.34 15.73 3.51
N LEU A 106 20.39 16.14 4.78
CA LEU A 106 19.18 16.31 5.59
C LEU A 106 18.31 17.45 5.04
N GLU A 107 18.89 18.61 4.70
CA GLU A 107 18.14 19.73 4.13
C GLU A 107 17.47 19.37 2.80
N LEU A 108 18.15 18.58 1.95
CA LEU A 108 17.58 18.05 0.71
C LEU A 108 16.35 17.17 1.00
N CYS A 109 16.48 16.24 1.94
CA CYS A 109 15.36 15.36 2.33
C CYS A 109 14.18 16.13 2.96
N GLU A 110 14.42 17.21 3.71
CA GLU A 110 13.36 18.04 4.29
C GLU A 110 12.66 18.93 3.26
N ARG A 111 13.33 19.28 2.17
CA ARG A 111 12.77 20.06 1.07
C ARG A 111 11.88 19.22 0.15
N GLU A 112 12.24 17.96 -0.05
CA GLU A 112 11.50 17.02 -0.88
C GLU A 112 10.27 16.45 -0.16
N ARG A 113 9.19 16.22 -0.91
CA ARG A 113 7.93 15.67 -0.39
C ARG A 113 7.79 14.21 -0.77
N GLY A 114 7.71 13.34 0.22
CA GLY A 114 7.47 11.92 -0.01
C GLY A 114 7.80 11.09 1.22
N PRO A 115 7.31 9.85 1.29
CA PRO A 115 7.57 8.98 2.44
C PRO A 115 9.03 8.53 2.49
N VAL A 116 9.71 8.34 1.36
CA VAL A 116 11.13 8.01 1.28
C VAL A 116 11.97 9.17 1.81
N ALA A 117 11.69 10.41 1.36
CA ALA A 117 12.36 11.62 1.84
C ALA A 117 12.24 11.79 3.36
N ALA A 118 11.03 11.63 3.89
CA ALA A 118 10.77 11.76 5.32
C ALA A 118 11.45 10.66 6.15
N MET A 119 11.57 9.44 5.60
CA MET A 119 12.28 8.34 6.24
C MET A 119 13.80 8.60 6.29
N LEU A 120 14.39 9.01 5.16
CA LEU A 120 15.80 9.40 5.07
C LEU A 120 16.11 10.58 6.00
N ALA A 121 15.26 11.62 6.02
CA ALA A 121 15.40 12.75 6.93
C ALA A 121 15.39 12.30 8.40
N ASN A 122 14.53 11.35 8.77
CA ASN A 122 14.48 10.82 10.14
C ASN A 122 15.75 10.04 10.50
N GLY A 123 16.27 9.21 9.60
CA GLY A 123 17.53 8.49 9.76
C GLY A 123 18.72 9.44 9.89
N LEU A 124 18.86 10.41 8.98
CA LEU A 124 19.93 11.39 8.96
C LEU A 124 19.90 12.30 10.20
N ARG A 125 18.72 12.75 10.61
CA ARG A 125 18.57 13.53 11.85
C ARG A 125 19.04 12.74 13.06
N LYS A 126 18.69 11.46 13.14
CA LYS A 126 19.14 10.58 14.22
C LYS A 126 20.65 10.38 14.19
N TYR A 127 21.23 10.18 13.00
CA TYR A 127 22.67 10.05 12.79
C TYR A 127 23.43 11.29 13.29
N LEU A 128 23.02 12.49 12.84
CA LEU A 128 23.66 13.75 13.23
C LEU A 128 23.62 14.00 14.75
N VAL A 129 22.49 13.68 15.39
CA VAL A 129 22.36 13.83 16.85
C VAL A 129 23.30 12.89 17.58
N LEU A 130 23.36 11.62 17.20
CA LEU A 130 24.20 10.62 17.85
C LEU A 130 25.69 10.87 17.64
N GLN A 131 26.06 11.32 16.45
CA GLN A 131 27.44 11.75 16.13
C GLN A 131 27.87 12.93 17.01
N LYS A 132 27.02 13.96 17.17
CA LYS A 132 27.28 15.11 18.05
C LYS A 132 27.39 14.73 19.54
N LEU A 133 26.71 13.68 19.96
CA LEU A 133 26.76 13.14 21.33
C LEU A 133 27.98 12.24 21.59
N GLY A 134 28.74 11.86 20.56
CA GLY A 134 29.93 11.01 20.68
C GLY A 134 29.59 9.56 21.03
N HIS A 135 28.44 9.03 20.56
CA HIS A 135 28.10 7.63 20.75
C HIS A 135 29.03 6.71 19.95
N ASP A 136 29.18 5.47 20.41
CA ASP A 136 29.95 4.46 19.69
C ASP A 136 29.27 4.09 18.35
N GLN A 137 30.11 3.75 17.36
CA GLN A 137 29.71 3.45 15.99
C GLN A 137 28.57 2.41 15.91
N ALA A 138 28.71 1.29 16.65
CA ALA A 138 27.70 0.25 16.67
C ALA A 138 26.34 0.73 17.23
N GLN A 139 26.36 1.66 18.19
CA GLN A 139 25.16 2.26 18.74
C GLN A 139 24.50 3.24 17.76
N ILE A 140 25.31 4.00 17.01
CA ILE A 140 24.80 4.91 15.97
C ILE A 140 24.08 4.10 14.90
N GLU A 141 24.72 3.04 14.39
CA GLU A 141 24.16 2.16 13.38
C GLU A 141 22.81 1.55 13.84
N GLU A 142 22.80 0.87 15.00
CA GLU A 142 21.59 0.26 15.54
C GLU A 142 20.44 1.26 15.72
N GLN A 143 20.74 2.44 16.26
CA GLN A 143 19.70 3.45 16.52
C GLN A 143 19.18 4.14 15.26
N VAL A 144 20.03 4.33 14.26
CA VAL A 144 19.61 4.89 12.96
C VAL A 144 18.70 3.91 12.25
N VAL A 145 19.08 2.61 12.14
CA VAL A 145 18.25 1.54 11.59
C VAL A 145 16.90 1.53 12.25
N LYS A 146 16.89 1.38 13.56
CA LYS A 146 15.65 1.30 14.35
C LYS A 146 14.75 2.52 14.19
N SER A 147 15.36 3.71 14.03
CA SER A 147 14.60 4.95 13.78
C SER A 147 13.93 4.93 12.41
N MET A 148 14.63 4.46 11.37
CA MET A 148 14.10 4.34 10.01
C MET A 148 13.02 3.26 9.91
N GLU A 149 13.26 2.08 10.50
CA GLU A 149 12.28 0.98 10.55
C GLU A 149 10.99 1.41 11.25
N ASN A 150 11.10 2.04 12.42
CA ASN A 150 9.92 2.54 13.15
C ASN A 150 9.12 3.54 12.32
N TYR A 151 9.79 4.44 11.61
CA TYR A 151 9.12 5.39 10.73
C TYR A 151 8.46 4.66 9.55
N GLY A 152 9.15 3.70 8.93
CA GLY A 152 8.62 2.87 7.85
C GLY A 152 7.33 2.14 8.23
N VAL A 153 7.28 1.54 9.40
CA VAL A 153 6.07 0.86 9.93
C VAL A 153 4.89 1.83 10.03
N HIS A 154 5.10 3.07 10.49
CA HIS A 154 4.04 4.07 10.56
C HIS A 154 3.54 4.51 9.18
N VAL A 155 4.44 4.65 8.21
CA VAL A 155 4.08 4.99 6.83
C VAL A 155 3.28 3.87 6.20
N VAL A 156 3.73 2.61 6.31
CA VAL A 156 3.04 1.43 5.80
C VAL A 156 1.65 1.30 6.42
N ALA A 157 1.52 1.44 7.74
CA ALA A 157 0.22 1.42 8.43
C ALA A 157 -0.73 2.51 7.90
N ALA A 158 -0.23 3.70 7.60
CA ALA A 158 -1.02 4.77 6.98
C ALA A 158 -1.46 4.42 5.55
N LEU A 159 -0.61 3.74 4.78
CA LEU A 159 -0.90 3.28 3.43
C LEU A 159 -1.90 2.12 3.40
N GLU A 160 -1.88 1.24 4.39
CA GLU A 160 -2.78 0.07 4.48
C GLU A 160 -4.15 0.41 5.07
N ARG A 161 -4.31 1.56 5.70
CA ARG A 161 -5.45 1.92 6.56
C ARG A 161 -6.83 1.57 6.01
N HIS A 162 -7.09 1.74 4.70
CA HIS A 162 -8.41 1.51 4.08
C HIS A 162 -8.46 0.24 3.21
N LEU A 163 -7.36 -0.47 3.05
CA LEU A 163 -7.33 -1.72 2.28
C LEU A 163 -8.22 -2.83 2.87
N PRO A 164 -8.31 -3.00 4.21
CA PRO A 164 -9.20 -4.00 4.80
C PRO A 164 -10.68 -3.81 4.42
N ILE A 165 -11.12 -2.58 4.16
CA ILE A 165 -12.49 -2.31 3.69
C ILE A 165 -12.69 -2.92 2.30
N LEU A 166 -11.71 -2.75 1.41
CA LEU A 166 -11.78 -3.29 0.05
C LEU A 166 -11.73 -4.82 0.05
N ALA A 167 -10.90 -5.41 0.91
CA ALA A 167 -10.88 -6.86 1.15
C ALA A 167 -12.22 -7.39 1.65
N THR A 168 -12.86 -6.67 2.58
CA THR A 168 -14.18 -7.04 3.09
C THR A 168 -15.24 -6.96 1.98
N ILE A 169 -15.26 -5.89 1.19
CA ILE A 169 -16.20 -5.73 0.07
C ILE A 169 -16.05 -6.86 -0.94
N SER A 170 -14.79 -7.23 -1.27
CA SER A 170 -14.52 -8.29 -2.25
C SER A 170 -15.09 -9.66 -1.87
N SER A 171 -15.17 -9.95 -0.57
CA SER A 171 -15.74 -11.20 -0.05
C SER A 171 -17.22 -11.09 0.26
N VAL A 172 -17.68 -9.98 0.84
CA VAL A 172 -19.08 -9.82 1.28
C VAL A 172 -20.03 -9.56 0.11
N ALA A 173 -19.59 -8.81 -0.93
CA ALA A 173 -20.48 -8.51 -2.05
C ALA A 173 -20.97 -9.77 -2.81
N PRO A 174 -20.13 -10.75 -3.17
CA PRO A 174 -20.60 -12.00 -3.75
C PRO A 174 -21.50 -12.82 -2.81
N MET A 175 -21.20 -12.81 -1.50
CA MET A 175 -22.04 -13.51 -0.50
C MET A 175 -23.44 -12.90 -0.40
N LEU A 176 -23.54 -11.57 -0.43
CA LEU A 176 -24.84 -10.89 -0.49
C LEU A 176 -25.58 -11.17 -1.80
N GLY A 177 -24.86 -11.22 -2.92
CA GLY A 177 -25.44 -11.64 -4.19
C GLY A 177 -26.02 -13.05 -4.12
N PHE A 178 -25.28 -13.99 -3.55
CA PHE A 178 -25.77 -15.36 -3.32
C PHE A 178 -26.97 -15.40 -2.37
N LEU A 179 -26.97 -14.63 -1.29
CA LEU A 179 -28.12 -14.54 -0.38
C LEU A 179 -29.35 -14.01 -1.10
N GLY A 180 -29.19 -13.09 -2.05
CA GLY A 180 -30.24 -12.61 -2.92
C GLY A 180 -30.84 -13.70 -3.79
N THR A 181 -30.04 -14.68 -4.28
CA THR A 181 -30.63 -15.84 -5.02
C THR A 181 -31.47 -16.72 -4.15
N VAL A 182 -31.02 -17.00 -2.92
CA VAL A 182 -31.80 -17.81 -1.98
C VAL A 182 -33.15 -17.16 -1.69
N GLN A 183 -33.16 -15.86 -1.43
CA GLN A 183 -34.39 -15.12 -1.20
C GLN A 183 -35.28 -15.08 -2.45
N GLY A 184 -34.75 -14.79 -3.62
CA GLY A 184 -35.50 -14.75 -4.88
C GLY A 184 -36.18 -16.10 -5.18
N MET A 185 -35.47 -17.21 -4.93
CA MET A 185 -36.05 -18.55 -5.09
C MET A 185 -37.14 -18.83 -4.07
N ILE A 186 -37.02 -18.40 -2.81
CA ILE A 186 -38.07 -18.53 -1.80
C ILE A 186 -39.34 -17.80 -2.24
N VAL A 187 -39.21 -16.58 -2.75
CA VAL A 187 -40.34 -15.78 -3.25
C VAL A 187 -40.96 -16.47 -4.47
N ALA A 188 -40.13 -16.91 -5.44
CA ALA A 188 -40.64 -17.63 -6.62
C ALA A 188 -41.46 -18.87 -6.25
N PHE A 189 -41.01 -19.69 -5.29
CA PHE A 189 -41.76 -20.86 -4.84
C PHE A 189 -43.03 -20.49 -4.07
N ALA A 190 -43.01 -19.42 -3.28
CA ALA A 190 -44.22 -18.94 -2.60
C ALA A 190 -45.28 -18.50 -3.62
N GLU A 191 -44.91 -17.73 -4.65
CA GLU A 191 -45.80 -17.29 -5.72
C GLU A 191 -46.35 -18.47 -6.54
N ILE A 192 -45.57 -19.52 -6.82
CA ILE A 192 -46.04 -20.76 -7.46
C ILE A 192 -47.12 -21.45 -6.61
N VAL A 193 -46.92 -21.52 -5.30
CA VAL A 193 -47.87 -22.18 -4.39
C VAL A 193 -49.19 -21.40 -4.34
N ASP A 194 -49.13 -20.07 -4.32
CA ASP A 194 -50.31 -19.21 -4.26
C ASP A 194 -51.11 -19.21 -5.58
N THR A 195 -50.45 -19.46 -6.72
CA THR A 195 -51.05 -19.48 -8.06
C THR A 195 -51.40 -20.89 -8.55
N ILE A 196 -51.37 -21.92 -7.69
CA ILE A 196 -51.78 -23.29 -8.05
C ILE A 196 -53.23 -23.30 -8.52
N GLY A 197 -53.42 -23.58 -9.80
CA GLY A 197 -54.73 -23.59 -10.46
C GLY A 197 -55.02 -22.42 -11.39
N GLU A 198 -54.14 -21.44 -11.47
CA GLU A 198 -54.17 -20.34 -12.44
C GLU A 198 -53.24 -20.60 -13.64
N GLN A 199 -53.52 -19.96 -14.79
CA GLN A 199 -52.79 -20.26 -16.05
C GLN A 199 -51.38 -19.66 -16.12
N ASN A 200 -50.89 -18.88 -15.12
CA ASN A 200 -49.69 -18.09 -15.17
C ASN A 200 -48.59 -18.52 -14.17
N ILE A 201 -48.48 -19.78 -13.80
CA ILE A 201 -47.43 -20.31 -12.90
C ILE A 201 -46.01 -19.97 -13.39
N VAL A 202 -45.80 -20.00 -14.71
CA VAL A 202 -44.49 -19.71 -15.32
C VAL A 202 -44.09 -18.24 -15.15
N GLU A 203 -45.03 -17.31 -15.23
CA GLU A 203 -44.78 -15.87 -15.09
C GLU A 203 -44.46 -15.50 -13.63
N ALA A 204 -45.18 -16.10 -12.68
CA ALA A 204 -44.91 -15.95 -11.26
C ALA A 204 -43.51 -16.45 -10.89
N ALA A 205 -43.10 -17.64 -11.36
CA ALA A 205 -41.78 -18.18 -11.14
C ALA A 205 -40.65 -17.32 -11.78
N ALA A 206 -40.91 -16.79 -12.99
CA ALA A 206 -39.93 -16.03 -13.75
C ALA A 206 -39.52 -14.76 -13.02
N SER A 207 -40.40 -14.05 -12.35
CA SER A 207 -40.14 -12.84 -11.58
C SER A 207 -39.11 -13.07 -10.46
N GLY A 208 -39.33 -14.07 -9.60
CA GLY A 208 -38.43 -14.39 -8.50
C GLY A 208 -37.06 -14.91 -8.97
N ILE A 209 -37.03 -15.67 -10.08
CA ILE A 209 -35.78 -16.14 -10.69
C ILE A 209 -34.99 -14.96 -11.26
N GLN A 210 -35.63 -14.00 -11.92
CA GLN A 210 -35.00 -12.79 -12.45
C GLN A 210 -34.32 -11.99 -11.34
N VAL A 211 -34.99 -11.73 -10.22
CA VAL A 211 -34.47 -11.05 -9.05
C VAL A 211 -33.21 -11.77 -8.52
N ALA A 212 -33.30 -13.10 -8.41
CA ALA A 212 -32.22 -13.95 -7.94
C ALA A 212 -30.96 -13.82 -8.81
N LEU A 213 -31.08 -13.95 -10.11
CA LEU A 213 -29.97 -13.86 -11.06
C LEU A 213 -29.36 -12.46 -11.09
N LEU A 214 -30.20 -11.44 -11.03
CA LEU A 214 -29.79 -10.04 -11.06
C LEU A 214 -28.93 -9.69 -9.84
N THR A 215 -29.34 -10.07 -8.63
CA THR A 215 -28.59 -9.79 -7.40
C THR A 215 -27.24 -10.48 -7.38
N THR A 216 -27.13 -11.72 -7.88
CA THR A 216 -25.83 -12.40 -8.00
C THR A 216 -24.90 -11.71 -8.98
N CYS A 217 -25.42 -11.33 -10.15
CA CYS A 217 -24.67 -10.60 -11.16
C CYS A 217 -24.09 -9.31 -10.58
N PHE A 218 -24.89 -8.50 -9.89
CA PHE A 218 -24.42 -7.27 -9.23
C PHE A 218 -23.43 -7.54 -8.12
N GLY A 219 -23.63 -8.58 -7.30
CA GLY A 219 -22.68 -8.99 -6.28
C GLY A 219 -21.28 -9.29 -6.84
N LEU A 220 -21.23 -9.97 -8.00
CA LEU A 220 -19.97 -10.26 -8.70
C LEU A 220 -19.39 -9.02 -9.38
N ILE A 221 -20.20 -8.17 -10.00
CA ILE A 221 -19.75 -6.89 -10.61
C ILE A 221 -19.09 -5.99 -9.58
N VAL A 222 -19.53 -6.01 -8.33
CA VAL A 222 -18.91 -5.24 -7.22
C VAL A 222 -17.71 -5.97 -6.64
N GLY A 223 -17.83 -7.28 -6.39
CA GLY A 223 -16.81 -8.05 -5.69
C GLY A 223 -15.54 -8.26 -6.50
N ILE A 224 -15.63 -8.56 -7.79
CA ILE A 224 -14.46 -8.84 -8.64
C ILE A 224 -13.55 -7.62 -8.78
N PRO A 225 -14.03 -6.41 -9.14
CA PRO A 225 -13.18 -5.24 -9.18
C PRO A 225 -12.59 -4.89 -7.81
N ALA A 226 -13.36 -5.01 -6.73
CA ALA A 226 -12.86 -4.76 -5.38
C ALA A 226 -11.67 -5.67 -5.04
N TYR A 227 -11.75 -6.97 -5.39
CA TYR A 227 -10.65 -7.93 -5.22
C TYR A 227 -9.41 -7.57 -6.06
N LEU A 228 -9.60 -7.20 -7.33
CA LEU A 228 -8.50 -6.82 -8.20
C LEU A 228 -7.79 -5.56 -7.71
N PHE A 229 -8.52 -4.54 -7.32
CA PHE A 229 -7.95 -3.31 -6.78
C PHE A 229 -7.27 -3.53 -5.43
N PHE A 230 -7.84 -4.37 -4.55
CA PHE A 230 -7.20 -4.74 -3.29
C PHE A 230 -5.82 -5.36 -3.53
N ASN A 231 -5.73 -6.38 -4.39
CA ASN A 231 -4.44 -7.02 -4.70
C ASN A 231 -3.46 -6.08 -5.39
N TYR A 232 -3.94 -5.22 -6.29
CA TYR A 232 -3.12 -4.24 -6.97
C TYR A 232 -2.49 -3.23 -6.00
N PHE A 233 -3.28 -2.66 -5.09
CA PHE A 233 -2.78 -1.72 -4.10
C PHE A 233 -1.87 -2.38 -3.06
N THR A 234 -2.18 -3.59 -2.63
CA THR A 234 -1.31 -4.38 -1.73
C THR A 234 0.05 -4.64 -2.39
N SER A 235 0.08 -4.99 -3.68
CA SER A 235 1.33 -5.19 -4.41
C SER A 235 2.19 -3.92 -4.48
N ILE A 236 1.58 -2.75 -4.67
CA ILE A 236 2.30 -1.46 -4.67
C ILE A 236 2.89 -1.18 -3.28
N ILE A 237 2.12 -1.39 -2.22
CA ILE A 237 2.59 -1.14 -0.84
C ILE A 237 3.71 -2.10 -0.48
N ASN A 238 3.62 -3.38 -0.82
CA ASN A 238 4.69 -4.34 -0.61
C ASN A 238 5.97 -3.95 -1.38
N GLY A 239 5.84 -3.44 -2.60
CA GLY A 239 6.96 -2.89 -3.35
C GLY A 239 7.61 -1.71 -2.65
N PHE A 240 6.80 -0.82 -2.07
CA PHE A 240 7.29 0.30 -1.27
C PHE A 240 8.01 -0.16 0.01
N VAL A 241 7.51 -1.19 0.70
CA VAL A 241 8.19 -1.77 1.88
C VAL A 241 9.59 -2.23 1.54
N LEU A 242 9.74 -2.99 0.44
CA LEU A 242 11.06 -3.45 -0.03
C LEU A 242 11.99 -2.28 -0.41
N GLU A 243 11.46 -1.22 -1.00
CA GLU A 243 12.24 -0.01 -1.32
C GLU A 243 12.73 0.69 -0.04
N VAL A 244 11.87 0.79 0.98
CA VAL A 244 12.20 1.34 2.30
C VAL A 244 13.32 0.53 2.98
N GLU A 245 13.20 -0.79 3.02
CA GLU A 245 14.20 -1.68 3.60
C GLU A 245 15.54 -1.58 2.87
N GLY A 246 15.51 -1.59 1.52
CA GLY A 246 16.72 -1.40 0.71
C GLY A 246 17.39 -0.06 0.95
N THR A 247 16.63 1.02 1.03
CA THR A 247 17.14 2.37 1.28
C THR A 247 17.76 2.49 2.67
N ALA A 248 17.15 1.87 3.68
CA ALA A 248 17.71 1.85 5.03
C ALA A 248 19.06 1.11 5.07
N ALA A 249 19.14 -0.07 4.44
CA ALA A 249 20.36 -0.86 4.39
C ALA A 249 21.51 -0.09 3.69
N GLU A 250 21.22 0.58 2.58
CA GLU A 250 22.22 1.34 1.80
C GLU A 250 22.72 2.58 2.56
N LEU A 251 21.80 3.30 3.23
CA LEU A 251 22.21 4.43 4.10
C LEU A 251 23.15 3.98 5.21
N ILE A 252 22.85 2.83 5.83
CA ILE A 252 23.66 2.27 6.92
C ILE A 252 25.05 1.89 6.41
N GLU A 253 25.13 1.24 5.25
CA GLU A 253 26.41 0.87 4.64
C GLU A 253 27.30 2.10 4.45
N VAL A 254 26.76 3.18 3.87
CA VAL A 254 27.50 4.44 3.66
C VAL A 254 27.92 5.06 4.99
N VAL A 255 27.03 5.14 5.97
CA VAL A 255 27.31 5.66 7.31
C VAL A 255 28.39 4.84 8.02
N THR A 256 28.34 3.52 7.94
CA THR A 256 29.30 2.60 8.57
C THR A 256 30.68 2.73 7.94
N ILE A 257 30.77 2.78 6.61
CA ILE A 257 32.03 3.00 5.89
C ILE A 257 32.65 4.33 6.35
N ARG A 258 31.84 5.36 6.43
CA ARG A 258 32.33 6.66 6.86
C ARG A 258 32.85 6.70 8.28
N LEU A 259 32.08 6.19 9.23
CA LEU A 259 32.50 6.12 10.63
C LEU A 259 33.79 5.30 10.82
N THR A 260 34.03 4.30 9.96
CA THR A 260 35.30 3.54 9.98
C THR A 260 36.45 4.36 9.43
N LEU A 261 36.24 5.16 8.40
CA LEU A 261 37.28 6.07 7.85
C LEU A 261 37.64 7.15 8.86
N ASP A 262 36.68 7.82 9.48
CA ASP A 262 36.90 8.83 10.52
C ASP A 262 37.73 8.28 11.69
N ARG A 263 37.44 7.04 12.13
CA ARG A 263 38.23 6.37 13.19
C ARG A 263 39.66 6.08 12.75
N HIS A 264 39.88 5.73 11.49
CA HIS A 264 41.24 5.50 10.97
C HIS A 264 42.03 6.79 10.89
N GLU A 265 41.43 7.92 10.51
CA GLU A 265 42.03 9.23 10.47
C GLU A 265 42.38 9.74 11.89
N GLU A 266 41.50 9.56 12.86
CA GLU A 266 41.72 9.90 14.25
C GLU A 266 42.88 9.10 14.87
N ASN A 267 42.99 7.82 14.56
CA ASN A 267 44.08 6.95 14.99
C ASN A 267 45.42 7.22 14.25
N ALA A 268 45.34 7.72 13.02
CA ALA A 268 46.51 8.04 12.21
C ALA A 268 47.13 9.42 12.57
N THR A 269 46.36 10.31 13.21
CA THR A 269 46.85 11.61 13.68
C THR A 269 47.56 11.42 15.01
N PRO A 270 48.91 11.52 15.12
CA PRO A 270 49.61 11.28 16.38
C PRO A 270 49.16 12.32 17.40
N ALA A 271 48.64 11.80 18.53
CA ALA A 271 48.16 12.60 19.65
C ALA A 271 49.10 13.75 19.95
N LYS A 272 48.66 14.99 19.71
CA LYS A 272 49.35 16.21 20.13
C LYS A 272 49.44 16.12 21.66
N LYS A 273 50.64 15.67 22.17
CA LYS A 273 50.92 15.57 23.61
C LYS A 273 50.42 16.83 24.32
N PRO A 274 49.58 16.70 25.36
CA PRO A 274 49.20 17.86 26.16
C PRO A 274 50.49 18.47 26.71
N ALA A 275 50.71 19.78 26.45
CA ALA A 275 51.85 20.52 26.92
C ALA A 275 52.00 20.33 28.42
N ALA A 276 53.15 19.77 28.82
CA ALA A 276 53.49 19.49 30.20
C ALA A 276 53.29 20.77 31.03
N LEU A 277 52.33 20.74 31.94
CA LEU A 277 52.20 21.76 32.98
C LEU A 277 53.52 21.81 33.75
N LYS A 278 54.26 22.89 33.54
CA LYS A 278 55.45 23.20 34.34
C LYS A 278 55.02 23.25 35.81
N ARG A 279 55.32 22.20 36.57
CA ARG A 279 55.24 22.19 38.02
C ARG A 279 56.17 23.27 38.54
N THR A 280 55.62 24.39 38.94
CA THR A 280 56.35 25.39 39.76
C THR A 280 56.58 24.77 41.12
N ALA A 281 57.84 24.54 41.46
CA ALA A 281 58.30 24.04 42.76
C ALA A 281 57.89 25.02 43.87
N PRO A 282 57.46 24.55 45.05
CA PRO A 282 57.11 25.42 46.16
C PRO A 282 58.38 26.06 46.76
N LYS A 283 58.40 27.40 46.82
CA LYS A 283 59.41 28.25 47.46
C LYS A 283 59.49 27.87 48.95
N LYS A 284 60.65 27.35 49.41
CA LYS A 284 60.98 27.14 50.86
C LYS A 284 60.91 28.46 51.59
N LYS A 285 60.03 28.62 52.52
CA LYS A 285 59.94 29.67 53.50
C LYS A 285 61.03 29.41 54.56
N ASN A 286 62.11 30.16 54.61
CA ASN A 286 63.04 30.20 55.68
C ASN A 286 62.40 30.96 56.86
N THR A 287 62.08 30.25 57.92
CA THR A 287 61.81 30.84 59.22
C THR A 287 63.07 30.79 60.05
N ASN A 288 63.77 31.89 60.12
CA ASN A 288 64.79 32.16 61.15
C ASN A 288 63.98 32.69 62.35
N THR A 289 63.98 31.93 63.42
CA THR A 289 63.57 32.36 64.75
C THR A 289 64.83 32.61 65.57
N LYS A 290 64.97 33.79 66.01
CA LYS A 290 65.80 34.15 67.15
C LYS A 290 64.92 34.70 68.23
N GLU A 291 65.20 34.20 69.42
CA GLU A 291 64.82 34.58 70.80
C GLU A 291 63.45 34.19 71.28
#